data_f0e0e1ed18a474776d00aa973ed7a4f3
#
_entry.id   f0e0e1ed18a474776d00aa973ed7a4f3
#
_cell.length_a   1.000
_cell.length_b   1.000
_cell.length_c   1.000
_cell.angle_alpha   90.00
_cell.angle_beta   90.00
_cell.angle_gamma   90.00
#
_symmetry.space_group_name_H-M   'P 1'
#
loop_
_entity.id
_entity.type
_entity.pdbx_description
1 polymer ?
#
loop_
_entity_poly.entity_id
_entity_poly.type
_entity_poly.pdbx_seq_one_letter_code
_entity_poly.pdbx_strand_id
1 'polypeptide(L)'
;YDSSGLTSLWFVFRFATKSYHREPSARYFNQSVECLNLWHEGLTNTLESGVAANLLRGMGSGLAYAGNNTFLALPDRGPNALDYAGGSSVDNTTSFISRFNTISLSYSPGSSSLPLTVTASLNNTTLLSNTTPLTYAVGGAPTLNTSAINYFTGRSDNFGAGNSLNPNNGRLDTEGIRVSNDGKSVFISDEYGPYVYQFDRQTGERIKSFALPGNLAVANQNSQGGLEISGNTSGRVANKGMEGLAISPDGTTLYGFMQSPLAQDGGDGGRANRIVKIDVASGTTQEFAYDNKIGSKNYNSSEILAINNHEFLVLERDGKGPGDGSNAAIKQLWKVDLAGATDITGLSGEANLLANQGHPASSLFLDIRALLNANSITDANIPSKLEGAAFGDDVIVGANTFHTLVLANDNDFTSVAGDNKFFVIGFKDADLGGSIYLPQSVATIPEPETYAMFVGGLGLMGFIARRRKTS
;
A
#
# COMPACT_ATOMS: atom_id res chain seq x y z
N TYR A 1 -26.15 22.61 34.43
CA TYR A 1 -25.85 23.21 33.14
C TYR A 1 -25.38 22.12 32.24
N ASP A 2 -26.26 21.78 31.34
CA ASP A 2 -26.22 20.68 30.44
C ASP A 2 -25.23 20.99 29.32
N SER A 3 -24.10 20.33 29.30
CA SER A 3 -23.18 20.32 28.18
C SER A 3 -23.51 19.08 27.35
N SER A 4 -24.35 19.26 26.35
CA SER A 4 -24.62 18.27 25.32
C SER A 4 -23.31 17.87 24.64
N GLY A 5 -22.74 16.73 25.05
CA GLY A 5 -21.58 16.12 24.42
C GLY A 5 -21.90 15.75 22.98
N LEU A 6 -21.23 16.41 22.04
CA LEU A 6 -21.14 15.95 20.66
C LEU A 6 -20.36 14.64 20.66
N THR A 7 -21.08 13.52 20.73
CA THR A 7 -20.51 12.19 20.54
C THR A 7 -20.11 12.05 19.07
N SER A 8 -18.83 12.03 18.81
CA SER A 8 -18.27 11.61 17.50
C SER A 8 -18.76 10.20 17.22
N LEU A 9 -19.53 10.02 16.15
CA LEU A 9 -20.05 8.72 15.76
C LEU A 9 -19.05 8.08 14.78
N TRP A 10 -18.26 7.14 15.29
CA TRP A 10 -17.37 6.30 14.50
C TRP A 10 -18.10 5.05 14.04
N PHE A 11 -18.00 4.72 12.77
CA PHE A 11 -18.59 3.52 12.21
C PHE A 11 -17.52 2.62 11.60
N VAL A 12 -17.58 1.34 11.89
CA VAL A 12 -16.80 0.30 11.20
C VAL A 12 -17.75 -0.50 10.34
N PHE A 13 -17.43 -0.62 9.08
CA PHE A 13 -18.18 -1.44 8.14
C PHE A 13 -17.46 -2.78 7.97
N ARG A 14 -18.15 -3.87 8.18
CA ARG A 14 -17.60 -5.22 8.09
C ARG A 14 -17.89 -5.81 6.72
N PHE A 15 -16.88 -6.44 6.12
CA PHE A 15 -17.06 -7.22 4.91
C PHE A 15 -17.74 -8.54 5.19
N ALA A 16 -18.69 -8.91 4.34
CA ALA A 16 -19.11 -10.28 4.21
C ALA A 16 -18.12 -10.99 3.28
N THR A 17 -16.99 -11.45 3.82
CA THR A 17 -16.14 -12.38 3.11
C THR A 17 -16.81 -13.73 3.15
N LYS A 18 -17.25 -14.26 2.01
CA LYS A 18 -17.56 -15.69 1.89
C LYS A 18 -16.22 -16.42 1.97
N SER A 19 -15.93 -16.99 3.15
CA SER A 19 -14.85 -17.94 3.31
C SER A 19 -15.20 -19.21 2.54
N TYR A 20 -14.36 -19.57 1.57
CA TYR A 20 -14.48 -20.86 0.90
C TYR A 20 -13.51 -21.85 1.55
N HIS A 21 -14.01 -22.58 2.55
CA HIS A 21 -13.42 -23.86 2.93
C HIS A 21 -13.80 -24.90 1.88
N ARG A 22 -12.81 -25.51 1.29
CA ARG A 22 -12.98 -26.60 0.34
C ARG A 22 -13.28 -27.87 1.11
N GLU A 23 -14.53 -28.26 1.21
CA GLU A 23 -14.93 -29.65 1.47
C GLU A 23 -15.18 -30.36 0.14
N PRO A 24 -14.86 -31.67 -0.01
CA PRO A 24 -14.80 -32.32 -1.32
C PRO A 24 -16.15 -32.86 -1.78
N SER A 25 -17.20 -32.08 -1.87
CA SER A 25 -18.45 -32.48 -2.55
C SER A 25 -19.51 -31.40 -2.76
N ALA A 26 -19.18 -30.13 -2.93
CA ALA A 26 -20.16 -29.11 -3.33
C ALA A 26 -19.60 -28.29 -4.50
N ARG A 27 -20.28 -28.36 -5.64
CA ARG A 27 -20.04 -27.47 -6.77
C ARG A 27 -20.52 -26.06 -6.40
N TYR A 28 -19.61 -25.19 -5.98
CA TYR A 28 -19.82 -23.74 -5.94
C TYR A 28 -18.76 -23.10 -6.80
N PHE A 29 -19.21 -22.45 -7.87
CA PHE A 29 -18.35 -21.65 -8.74
C PHE A 29 -17.97 -20.38 -8.01
N ASN A 30 -16.68 -20.15 -7.81
CA ASN A 30 -16.14 -18.92 -7.30
C ASN A 30 -15.86 -17.99 -8.49
N GLN A 31 -16.79 -17.13 -8.83
CA GLN A 31 -16.66 -16.19 -9.96
C GLN A 31 -15.42 -15.30 -9.88
N SER A 32 -14.95 -14.99 -8.68
CA SER A 32 -13.75 -14.17 -8.51
C SER A 32 -12.46 -14.88 -8.91
N VAL A 33 -12.36 -16.20 -8.71
CA VAL A 33 -11.17 -16.98 -9.12
C VAL A 33 -11.18 -17.24 -10.63
N GLU A 34 -12.34 -17.44 -11.23
CA GLU A 34 -12.46 -17.61 -12.68
C GLU A 34 -12.15 -16.32 -13.45
N CYS A 35 -12.56 -15.17 -12.96
CA CYS A 35 -12.20 -13.89 -13.55
C CYS A 35 -10.68 -13.66 -13.56
N LEU A 36 -9.97 -14.06 -12.51
CA LEU A 36 -8.50 -13.95 -12.44
C LEU A 36 -7.77 -14.80 -13.47
N ASN A 37 -8.22 -16.04 -13.67
CA ASN A 37 -7.63 -16.93 -14.68
C ASN A 37 -7.84 -16.41 -16.12
N LEU A 38 -8.86 -15.58 -16.36
CA LEU A 38 -9.12 -14.98 -17.66
C LEU A 38 -8.23 -13.76 -17.96
N TRP A 39 -7.78 -13.03 -16.92
CA TRP A 39 -7.00 -11.79 -17.09
C TRP A 39 -5.49 -12.00 -17.13
N HIS A 40 -4.98 -13.15 -16.66
CA HIS A 40 -3.55 -13.46 -16.60
C HIS A 40 -3.25 -14.89 -17.05
N GLU A 41 -3.54 -15.20 -18.30
CA GLU A 41 -3.27 -16.51 -18.92
C GLU A 41 -1.81 -16.96 -18.75
N GLY A 42 -0.88 -16.04 -18.47
CA GLY A 42 0.55 -16.33 -18.31
C GLY A 42 1.03 -16.61 -16.87
N LEU A 43 0.20 -16.44 -15.83
CA LEU A 43 0.61 -16.61 -14.42
C LEU A 43 0.21 -18.00 -13.87
N THR A 44 0.35 -19.04 -14.65
CA THR A 44 -0.03 -20.41 -14.25
C THR A 44 1.10 -21.20 -13.61
N ASN A 45 2.30 -20.66 -13.55
CA ASN A 45 3.46 -21.29 -12.94
C ASN A 45 3.37 -21.37 -11.43
N THR A 46 4.12 -22.31 -10.85
CA THR A 46 4.35 -22.42 -9.42
C THR A 46 5.60 -21.62 -9.06
N LEU A 47 5.51 -20.82 -8.00
CA LEU A 47 6.63 -20.07 -7.45
C LEU A 47 7.58 -20.99 -6.65
N GLU A 48 8.74 -20.47 -6.28
CA GLU A 48 9.78 -21.20 -5.52
C GLU A 48 9.28 -21.71 -4.16
N SER A 49 8.27 -21.06 -3.59
CA SER A 49 7.57 -21.47 -2.35
C SER A 49 6.58 -22.63 -2.55
N GLY A 50 6.34 -23.07 -3.79
CA GLY A 50 5.29 -24.04 -4.11
C GLY A 50 3.88 -23.44 -4.25
N VAL A 51 3.68 -22.14 -4.05
CA VAL A 51 2.40 -21.44 -4.26
C VAL A 51 2.21 -21.06 -5.72
N ALA A 52 0.96 -20.97 -6.15
CA ALA A 52 0.63 -20.53 -7.51
C ALA A 52 0.94 -19.03 -7.69
N ALA A 53 1.56 -18.66 -8.82
CA ALA A 53 1.94 -17.28 -9.11
C ALA A 53 0.74 -16.32 -9.29
N ASN A 54 -0.46 -16.85 -9.54
CA ASN A 54 -1.70 -16.09 -9.65
C ASN A 54 -2.47 -15.97 -8.33
N LEU A 55 -1.89 -16.36 -7.20
CA LEU A 55 -2.56 -16.29 -5.90
C LEU A 55 -2.89 -14.83 -5.53
N LEU A 56 -4.16 -14.59 -5.20
CA LEU A 56 -4.66 -13.31 -4.70
C LEU A 56 -4.60 -13.26 -3.18
N ARG A 57 -3.45 -12.91 -2.67
CA ARG A 57 -3.20 -12.64 -1.26
C ARG A 57 -2.26 -11.45 -1.12
N GLY A 58 -1.97 -11.03 0.09
CA GLY A 58 -1.07 -9.92 0.34
C GLY A 58 -1.59 -8.56 -0.16
N MET A 59 -2.85 -8.42 -0.53
CA MET A 59 -3.38 -7.25 -1.25
C MET A 59 -3.35 -5.93 -0.47
N GLY A 60 -2.94 -5.93 0.77
CA GLY A 60 -3.11 -4.78 1.64
C GLY A 60 -1.83 -4.19 2.21
N SER A 61 -0.65 -4.42 1.63
CA SER A 61 0.57 -3.68 1.97
C SER A 61 0.37 -2.20 1.67
N GLY A 62 -0.14 -1.86 0.47
CA GLY A 62 -0.53 -0.51 0.11
C GLY A 62 -1.96 -0.41 -0.40
N LEU A 63 -2.58 0.76 -0.19
CA LEU A 63 -3.92 1.05 -0.71
C LEU A 63 -3.99 2.49 -1.21
N ALA A 64 -4.51 2.72 -2.42
CA ALA A 64 -4.72 4.04 -2.98
C ALA A 64 -6.13 4.23 -3.50
N TYR A 65 -6.73 5.40 -3.25
CA TYR A 65 -7.98 5.81 -3.88
C TYR A 65 -7.74 6.17 -5.35
N ALA A 66 -8.63 5.71 -6.22
CA ALA A 66 -8.53 5.85 -7.66
C ALA A 66 -9.77 6.49 -8.32
N GLY A 67 -10.65 7.07 -7.50
CA GLY A 67 -11.91 7.72 -7.93
C GLY A 67 -13.10 6.77 -7.92
N ASN A 68 -14.31 7.29 -7.67
CA ASN A 68 -15.59 6.56 -7.76
C ASN A 68 -15.60 5.23 -6.97
N ASN A 69 -15.26 5.26 -5.68
CA ASN A 69 -15.16 4.06 -4.83
C ASN A 69 -14.24 2.96 -5.41
N THR A 70 -13.34 3.32 -6.31
CA THR A 70 -12.32 2.44 -6.86
C THR A 70 -11.02 2.65 -6.09
N PHE A 71 -10.35 1.55 -5.78
CA PHE A 71 -9.08 1.55 -5.07
C PHE A 71 -8.07 0.66 -5.80
N LEU A 72 -6.79 0.98 -5.63
CA LEU A 72 -5.68 0.14 -6.04
C LEU A 72 -5.10 -0.50 -4.78
N ALA A 73 -5.14 -1.82 -4.72
CA ALA A 73 -4.63 -2.62 -3.62
C ALA A 73 -3.32 -3.28 -4.05
N LEU A 74 -2.26 -3.01 -3.31
CA LEU A 74 -0.89 -3.38 -3.63
C LEU A 74 -0.44 -4.55 -2.75
N PRO A 75 -0.06 -5.70 -3.30
CA PRO A 75 0.73 -6.69 -2.58
C PRO A 75 2.18 -6.19 -2.38
N ASP A 76 2.85 -6.72 -1.36
CA ASP A 76 4.29 -6.60 -1.17
C ASP A 76 5.08 -7.40 -2.24
N ARG A 77 6.33 -7.76 -1.94
CA ARG A 77 7.19 -8.61 -2.79
C ARG A 77 6.62 -10.00 -3.11
N GLY A 78 5.52 -10.38 -2.47
CA GLY A 78 4.93 -11.71 -2.63
C GLY A 78 5.41 -12.75 -1.61
N PRO A 79 5.02 -14.02 -1.79
CA PRO A 79 5.28 -15.06 -0.82
C PRO A 79 6.78 -15.36 -0.65
N ASN A 80 7.21 -15.61 0.58
CA ASN A 80 8.56 -16.08 0.84
C ASN A 80 8.81 -17.46 0.25
N ALA A 81 10.03 -17.74 -0.18
CA ALA A 81 10.41 -19.06 -0.72
C ALA A 81 10.51 -20.13 0.36
N LEU A 82 10.87 -19.74 1.59
CA LEU A 82 10.88 -20.59 2.77
C LEU A 82 9.86 -20.11 3.77
N ASP A 83 9.16 -21.06 4.42
CA ASP A 83 8.26 -20.73 5.53
C ASP A 83 9.02 -20.03 6.66
N TYR A 84 8.41 -19.02 7.25
CA TYR A 84 8.95 -18.30 8.42
C TYR A 84 9.34 -19.22 9.59
N ALA A 85 8.69 -20.36 9.74
CA ALA A 85 8.88 -21.29 10.85
C ALA A 85 10.23 -22.06 10.87
N GLY A 86 11.03 -21.98 9.82
CA GLY A 86 12.31 -22.69 9.72
C GLY A 86 13.37 -21.99 8.91
N GLY A 87 13.02 -20.89 8.27
CA GLY A 87 13.91 -20.13 7.40
C GLY A 87 14.76 -19.15 8.17
N SER A 88 16.05 -19.18 7.97
CA SER A 88 16.99 -18.23 8.55
C SER A 88 17.20 -16.99 7.68
N SER A 89 16.55 -16.86 6.52
CA SER A 89 16.80 -15.81 5.55
C SER A 89 15.58 -14.93 5.34
N VAL A 90 15.66 -13.71 5.81
CA VAL A 90 14.68 -12.63 5.59
C VAL A 90 14.55 -12.25 4.10
N ASP A 91 15.54 -12.59 3.29
CA ASP A 91 15.65 -12.25 1.88
C ASP A 91 15.33 -13.40 0.92
N ASN A 92 14.85 -14.53 1.40
CA ASN A 92 14.53 -15.67 0.56
C ASN A 92 13.11 -15.52 0.00
N THR A 93 12.99 -14.75 -1.06
CA THR A 93 11.73 -14.38 -1.71
C THR A 93 11.52 -15.10 -3.04
N THR A 94 10.34 -14.98 -3.61
CA THR A 94 9.96 -15.68 -4.84
C THR A 94 9.98 -14.76 -6.07
N SER A 95 9.95 -15.36 -7.25
CA SER A 95 9.78 -14.65 -8.53
C SER A 95 8.33 -14.21 -8.76
N PHE A 96 7.59 -13.86 -7.69
CA PHE A 96 6.27 -13.26 -7.77
C PHE A 96 6.34 -11.95 -8.55
N ILE A 97 5.58 -11.83 -9.64
CA ILE A 97 5.57 -10.62 -10.45
C ILE A 97 4.82 -9.52 -9.69
N SER A 98 5.54 -8.43 -9.41
CA SER A 98 4.98 -7.25 -8.72
C SER A 98 3.80 -6.68 -9.50
N ARG A 99 2.74 -6.30 -8.79
CA ARG A 99 1.45 -5.91 -9.38
C ARG A 99 0.63 -5.06 -8.42
N PHE A 100 -0.40 -4.41 -8.93
CA PHE A 100 -1.49 -3.89 -8.11
C PHE A 100 -2.83 -4.40 -8.64
N ASN A 101 -3.80 -4.49 -7.75
CA ASN A 101 -5.16 -4.96 -8.04
C ASN A 101 -6.13 -3.78 -7.98
N THR A 102 -6.95 -3.60 -9.02
CA THR A 102 -8.03 -2.62 -9.03
C THR A 102 -9.26 -3.25 -8.39
N ILE A 103 -9.74 -2.67 -7.31
CA ILE A 103 -10.93 -3.11 -6.60
C ILE A 103 -11.98 -1.99 -6.55
N SER A 104 -13.25 -2.35 -6.55
CA SER A 104 -14.36 -1.44 -6.28
C SER A 104 -14.99 -1.77 -4.95
N LEU A 105 -15.36 -0.74 -4.17
CA LEU A 105 -16.17 -0.87 -2.97
C LEU A 105 -17.58 -0.39 -3.26
N SER A 106 -18.57 -1.21 -2.96
CA SER A 106 -19.98 -0.84 -3.03
C SER A 106 -20.60 -0.84 -1.63
N TYR A 107 -21.49 0.12 -1.40
CA TYR A 107 -22.14 0.32 -0.11
C TYR A 107 -23.63 0.03 -0.24
N SER A 108 -24.18 -0.73 0.69
CA SER A 108 -25.61 -1.02 0.82
C SER A 108 -26.05 -0.84 2.26
N PRO A 109 -27.36 -0.62 2.52
CA PRO A 109 -27.87 -0.53 3.89
C PRO A 109 -27.46 -1.75 4.71
N GLY A 110 -26.92 -1.50 5.91
CA GLY A 110 -26.51 -2.54 6.84
C GLY A 110 -27.66 -3.08 7.68
N SER A 111 -27.33 -4.02 8.56
CA SER A 111 -28.27 -4.60 9.52
C SER A 111 -27.90 -4.22 10.96
N SER A 112 -28.90 -3.85 11.74
CA SER A 112 -28.95 -3.66 13.21
C SER A 112 -27.80 -2.91 13.93
N SER A 113 -26.54 -3.24 13.75
CA SER A 113 -25.43 -2.62 14.50
C SER A 113 -24.47 -1.79 13.64
N LEU A 114 -24.44 -2.05 12.33
CA LEU A 114 -23.60 -1.34 11.37
C LEU A 114 -24.47 -0.67 10.32
N PRO A 115 -24.29 0.63 10.05
CA PRO A 115 -25.20 1.38 9.19
C PRO A 115 -25.09 0.98 7.72
N LEU A 116 -23.95 0.47 7.30
CA LEU A 116 -23.67 0.05 5.92
C LEU A 116 -23.01 -1.34 5.89
N THR A 117 -23.30 -2.07 4.83
CA THR A 117 -22.54 -3.24 4.40
C THR A 117 -21.66 -2.84 3.24
N VAL A 118 -20.38 -3.24 3.27
CA VAL A 118 -19.40 -2.96 2.21
C VAL A 118 -19.12 -4.26 1.47
N THR A 119 -19.11 -4.21 0.15
CA THR A 119 -18.71 -5.34 -0.71
C THR A 119 -17.54 -4.91 -1.58
N ALA A 120 -16.45 -5.67 -1.55
CA ALA A 120 -15.30 -5.49 -2.43
C ALA A 120 -15.42 -6.40 -3.65
N SER A 121 -15.11 -5.85 -4.83
CA SER A 121 -15.06 -6.59 -6.09
C SER A 121 -13.71 -6.33 -6.75
N LEU A 122 -13.03 -7.39 -7.19
CA LEU A 122 -11.83 -7.30 -8.00
C LEU A 122 -12.23 -7.02 -9.45
N ASN A 123 -11.68 -5.95 -10.04
CA ASN A 123 -11.97 -5.54 -11.41
C ASN A 123 -10.83 -5.89 -12.37
N ASN A 124 -9.57 -5.69 -11.92
CA ASN A 124 -8.39 -5.88 -12.75
C ASN A 124 -7.15 -6.15 -11.91
N THR A 125 -6.10 -6.69 -12.53
CA THR A 125 -4.74 -6.74 -11.98
C THR A 125 -3.77 -6.21 -13.03
N THR A 126 -2.92 -5.26 -12.66
CA THR A 126 -1.90 -4.67 -13.54
C THR A 126 -0.51 -5.09 -13.07
N LEU A 127 0.25 -5.75 -13.95
CA LEU A 127 1.61 -6.21 -13.67
C LEU A 127 2.62 -5.08 -13.91
N LEU A 128 3.58 -4.93 -13.00
CA LEU A 128 4.60 -3.88 -13.08
C LEU A 128 5.76 -4.30 -13.97
N SER A 129 6.13 -3.44 -14.91
CA SER A 129 7.13 -3.75 -15.94
C SER A 129 8.01 -2.57 -16.30
N ASN A 130 9.03 -2.84 -17.11
CA ASN A 130 9.90 -1.84 -17.72
C ASN A 130 10.16 -2.23 -19.19
N THR A 131 10.26 -1.26 -20.07
CA THR A 131 10.66 -1.48 -21.48
C THR A 131 12.16 -1.69 -21.61
N THR A 132 12.97 -1.04 -20.75
CA THR A 132 14.41 -1.29 -20.68
C THR A 132 14.66 -2.64 -19.99
N PRO A 133 15.60 -3.48 -20.51
CA PRO A 133 15.93 -4.75 -19.89
C PRO A 133 16.29 -4.60 -18.40
N LEU A 134 15.77 -5.50 -17.58
CA LEU A 134 16.05 -5.59 -16.15
C LEU A 134 17.11 -6.68 -15.88
N THR A 135 17.87 -6.51 -14.82
CA THR A 135 18.84 -7.51 -14.32
C THR A 135 18.13 -8.41 -13.31
N TYR A 136 18.08 -9.70 -13.56
CA TYR A 136 17.42 -10.67 -12.68
C TYR A 136 18.43 -11.57 -11.97
N ALA A 137 17.98 -12.20 -10.89
CA ALA A 137 18.66 -13.33 -10.27
C ALA A 137 18.85 -14.49 -11.27
N VAL A 138 19.81 -15.33 -11.03
CA VAL A 138 20.02 -16.54 -11.87
C VAL A 138 18.77 -17.40 -11.85
N GLY A 139 18.17 -17.61 -13.03
CA GLY A 139 16.92 -18.35 -13.20
C GLY A 139 15.65 -17.59 -12.75
N GLY A 140 15.77 -16.29 -12.39
CA GLY A 140 14.65 -15.49 -11.87
C GLY A 140 13.92 -14.61 -12.88
N ALA A 141 14.33 -14.56 -14.15
CA ALA A 141 13.61 -13.80 -15.16
C ALA A 141 12.23 -14.43 -15.44
N PRO A 142 11.13 -13.66 -15.38
CA PRO A 142 9.80 -14.18 -15.68
C PRO A 142 9.71 -14.73 -17.12
N THR A 143 9.02 -15.86 -17.30
CA THR A 143 8.76 -16.44 -18.62
C THR A 143 7.86 -15.58 -19.49
N LEU A 144 7.12 -14.64 -18.88
CA LEU A 144 6.29 -13.65 -19.57
C LEU A 144 7.09 -12.51 -20.20
N ASN A 145 8.38 -12.37 -19.86
CA ASN A 145 9.22 -11.33 -20.45
C ASN A 145 9.30 -11.49 -21.97
N THR A 146 9.33 -10.36 -22.66
CA THR A 146 9.55 -10.26 -24.09
C THR A 146 10.77 -9.34 -24.35
N SER A 147 11.11 -9.10 -25.60
CA SER A 147 12.14 -8.11 -25.94
C SER A 147 11.74 -6.67 -25.60
N ALA A 148 10.45 -6.42 -25.41
CA ALA A 148 9.89 -5.07 -25.13
C ALA A 148 9.31 -4.91 -23.72
N ILE A 149 9.08 -6.00 -22.98
CA ILE A 149 8.43 -5.97 -21.66
C ILE A 149 9.24 -6.84 -20.71
N ASN A 150 9.69 -6.24 -19.62
CA ASN A 150 10.45 -6.90 -18.56
C ASN A 150 9.73 -6.66 -17.23
N TYR A 151 9.23 -7.71 -16.60
CA TYR A 151 8.45 -7.59 -15.36
C TYR A 151 9.34 -7.55 -14.12
N PHE A 152 8.98 -6.69 -13.16
CA PHE A 152 9.57 -6.72 -11.82
C PHE A 152 9.07 -7.93 -11.03
N THR A 153 9.92 -8.43 -10.14
CA THR A 153 9.60 -9.54 -9.24
C THR A 153 10.02 -9.24 -7.80
N GLY A 154 9.42 -9.93 -6.86
CA GLY A 154 9.79 -9.83 -5.45
C GLY A 154 11.13 -10.48 -5.09
N ARG A 155 11.82 -11.13 -6.05
CA ARG A 155 13.03 -11.89 -5.74
C ARG A 155 14.21 -11.00 -5.38
N SER A 156 14.67 -11.07 -4.13
CA SER A 156 15.74 -10.26 -3.59
C SER A 156 17.10 -10.94 -3.52
N ASP A 157 17.14 -12.27 -3.45
CA ASP A 157 18.36 -13.04 -3.40
C ASP A 157 18.96 -13.24 -4.81
N ASN A 158 20.28 -13.04 -4.94
CA ASN A 158 21.01 -13.25 -6.20
C ASN A 158 20.38 -12.51 -7.41
N PHE A 159 19.90 -11.30 -7.22
CA PHE A 159 19.16 -10.53 -8.24
C PHE A 159 20.03 -10.04 -9.41
N GLY A 160 21.23 -10.55 -9.54
CA GLY A 160 22.15 -10.28 -10.65
C GLY A 160 23.45 -9.59 -10.22
N ALA A 161 24.30 -9.30 -11.21
CA ALA A 161 25.64 -8.74 -11.01
C ALA A 161 25.61 -7.21 -10.89
N GLY A 162 24.76 -6.65 -10.08
CA GLY A 162 24.67 -5.22 -9.80
C GLY A 162 24.80 -4.95 -8.32
N ASN A 163 24.72 -3.70 -7.95
CA ASN A 163 24.54 -3.29 -6.57
C ASN A 163 23.06 -2.98 -6.28
N SER A 164 22.70 -2.88 -5.03
CA SER A 164 21.34 -2.61 -4.57
C SER A 164 20.73 -1.29 -5.06
N LEU A 165 21.56 -0.36 -5.49
CA LEU A 165 21.13 0.97 -5.95
C LEU A 165 20.86 1.04 -7.47
N ASN A 166 20.93 -0.06 -8.19
CA ASN A 166 20.60 -0.02 -9.61
C ASN A 166 19.07 -0.11 -9.80
N PRO A 167 18.42 0.96 -10.29
CA PRO A 167 16.97 0.95 -10.51
C PRO A 167 16.54 -0.02 -11.62
N ASN A 168 17.48 -0.60 -12.37
CA ASN A 168 17.23 -1.63 -13.37
C ASN A 168 17.44 -3.05 -12.84
N ASN A 169 17.60 -3.25 -11.54
CA ASN A 169 17.45 -4.57 -10.95
C ASN A 169 15.98 -5.01 -11.09
N GLY A 170 15.77 -6.29 -11.43
CA GLY A 170 14.44 -6.86 -11.62
C GLY A 170 13.68 -7.11 -10.32
N ARG A 171 14.25 -6.75 -9.18
CA ARG A 171 13.61 -6.89 -7.86
C ARG A 171 12.81 -5.66 -7.50
N LEU A 172 11.68 -5.84 -6.83
CA LEU A 172 10.84 -4.78 -6.30
C LEU A 172 10.06 -5.30 -5.09
N ASP A 173 10.18 -4.61 -3.97
CA ASP A 173 9.38 -4.82 -2.76
C ASP A 173 8.41 -3.66 -2.62
N THR A 174 7.22 -3.87 -3.16
CA THR A 174 6.18 -2.84 -3.25
C THR A 174 5.47 -2.68 -1.93
N GLU A 175 5.43 -1.44 -1.37
CA GLU A 175 4.79 -1.19 -0.08
C GLU A 175 3.72 -0.10 -0.17
N GLY A 176 4.08 1.16 -0.34
CA GLY A 176 3.12 2.25 -0.50
C GLY A 176 2.72 2.49 -1.95
N ILE A 177 1.46 2.84 -2.19
CA ILE A 177 0.94 3.21 -3.52
C ILE A 177 0.11 4.49 -3.45
N ARG A 178 0.27 5.40 -4.44
CA ARG A 178 -0.60 6.58 -4.62
C ARG A 178 -0.89 6.82 -6.09
N VAL A 179 -2.05 7.37 -6.38
CA VAL A 179 -2.49 7.71 -7.74
C VAL A 179 -2.22 9.20 -8.00
N SER A 180 -1.74 9.54 -9.20
CA SER A 180 -1.61 10.96 -9.61
C SER A 180 -2.97 11.62 -9.78
N ASN A 181 -3.04 12.96 -9.63
CA ASN A 181 -4.33 13.68 -9.74
C ASN A 181 -4.97 13.59 -11.13
N ASP A 182 -4.17 13.39 -12.18
CA ASP A 182 -4.70 13.14 -13.53
C ASP A 182 -5.18 11.69 -13.74
N GLY A 183 -5.02 10.85 -12.71
CA GLY A 183 -5.43 9.45 -12.69
C GLY A 183 -4.55 8.51 -13.53
N LYS A 184 -3.56 9.02 -14.28
CA LYS A 184 -2.84 8.24 -15.31
C LYS A 184 -1.63 7.47 -14.78
N SER A 185 -1.09 7.89 -13.65
CA SER A 185 0.10 7.27 -13.06
C SER A 185 -0.17 6.77 -11.66
N VAL A 186 0.62 5.79 -11.24
CA VAL A 186 0.76 5.37 -9.86
C VAL A 186 2.19 5.58 -9.39
N PHE A 187 2.34 6.02 -8.15
CA PHE A 187 3.61 6.11 -7.44
C PHE A 187 3.69 4.95 -6.46
N ILE A 188 4.80 4.22 -6.45
CA ILE A 188 4.99 3.04 -5.61
C ILE A 188 6.34 3.16 -4.91
N SER A 189 6.38 2.98 -3.58
CA SER A 189 7.61 2.88 -2.81
C SER A 189 8.20 1.47 -2.91
N ASP A 190 9.54 1.40 -2.81
CA ASP A 190 10.32 0.16 -2.87
C ASP A 190 11.10 -0.02 -1.57
N GLU A 191 10.82 -1.09 -0.83
CA GLU A 191 11.51 -1.37 0.42
C GLU A 191 12.94 -1.91 0.21
N TYR A 192 13.25 -2.52 -0.93
CA TYR A 192 14.60 -3.04 -1.21
C TYR A 192 15.64 -1.95 -1.47
N GLY A 193 15.25 -0.90 -2.16
CA GLY A 193 16.11 0.25 -2.38
C GLY A 193 15.40 1.51 -1.90
N PRO A 194 16.09 2.60 -1.60
CA PRO A 194 15.42 3.83 -1.32
C PRO A 194 14.93 4.45 -2.63
N TYR A 195 13.86 3.91 -3.20
CA TYR A 195 13.25 4.41 -4.43
C TYR A 195 11.77 4.63 -4.26
N VAL A 196 11.25 5.61 -4.99
CA VAL A 196 9.87 5.69 -5.40
C VAL A 196 9.84 5.62 -6.92
N TYR A 197 8.99 4.77 -7.46
CA TYR A 197 8.80 4.63 -8.89
C TYR A 197 7.46 5.19 -9.31
N GLN A 198 7.41 5.78 -10.51
CA GLN A 198 6.18 6.14 -11.18
C GLN A 198 5.93 5.15 -12.31
N PHE A 199 4.75 4.55 -12.31
CA PHE A 199 4.30 3.65 -13.36
C PHE A 199 3.07 4.22 -14.07
N ASP A 200 2.90 3.90 -15.34
CA ASP A 200 1.63 4.10 -16.04
C ASP A 200 0.56 3.20 -15.41
N ARG A 201 -0.56 3.78 -15.02
CA ARG A 201 -1.61 3.06 -14.29
C ARG A 201 -2.29 1.99 -15.16
N GLN A 202 -2.39 2.20 -16.47
CA GLN A 202 -3.09 1.30 -17.38
C GLN A 202 -2.22 0.11 -17.79
N THR A 203 -0.96 0.37 -18.08
CA THR A 203 -0.03 -0.64 -18.63
C THR A 203 0.88 -1.28 -17.59
N GLY A 204 1.10 -0.62 -16.44
CA GLY A 204 2.09 -1.01 -15.44
C GLY A 204 3.54 -0.73 -15.87
N GLU A 205 3.77 0.01 -16.96
CA GLU A 205 5.10 0.37 -17.42
C GLU A 205 5.71 1.45 -16.53
N ARG A 206 6.99 1.27 -16.10
CA ARG A 206 7.71 2.27 -15.36
C ARG A 206 8.03 3.51 -16.21
N ILE A 207 7.56 4.67 -15.76
CA ILE A 207 7.78 5.97 -16.40
C ILE A 207 9.02 6.67 -15.85
N LYS A 208 9.19 6.64 -14.49
CA LYS A 208 10.22 7.41 -13.80
C LYS A 208 10.68 6.68 -12.54
N SER A 209 11.94 6.86 -12.17
CA SER A 209 12.50 6.49 -10.86
C SER A 209 12.89 7.76 -10.13
N PHE A 210 12.45 7.93 -8.89
CA PHE A 210 12.87 9.00 -8.00
C PHE A 210 14.02 8.48 -7.14
N ALA A 211 15.21 9.04 -7.31
CA ALA A 211 16.33 8.76 -6.41
C ALA A 211 16.09 9.45 -5.08
N LEU A 212 16.20 8.72 -3.99
CA LEU A 212 16.02 9.23 -2.64
C LEU A 212 17.37 9.59 -2.00
N PRO A 213 17.38 10.29 -0.86
CA PRO A 213 18.62 10.64 -0.16
C PRO A 213 19.54 9.44 0.08
N GLY A 214 20.83 9.60 -0.18
CA GLY A 214 21.80 8.51 -0.11
C GLY A 214 21.98 7.90 1.29
N ASN A 215 21.64 8.62 2.36
CA ASN A 215 21.65 8.14 3.73
C ASN A 215 20.58 7.07 4.03
N LEU A 216 19.57 6.93 3.17
CA LEU A 216 18.55 5.88 3.26
C LEU A 216 19.06 4.55 2.70
N ALA A 217 20.04 4.59 1.79
CA ALA A 217 20.60 3.41 1.17
C ALA A 217 21.41 2.58 2.16
N VAL A 218 21.38 1.25 1.97
CA VAL A 218 22.27 0.35 2.72
C VAL A 218 23.72 0.68 2.47
N ALA A 219 24.57 0.65 3.50
CA ALA A 219 26.01 0.88 3.36
C ALA A 219 26.70 -0.26 2.61
N ASN A 220 26.26 -1.50 2.85
CA ASN A 220 26.81 -2.69 2.21
C ASN A 220 25.98 -3.10 1.00
N GLN A 221 26.22 -2.45 -0.13
CA GLN A 221 25.49 -2.72 -1.36
C GLN A 221 25.96 -4.03 -1.99
N ASN A 222 25.06 -5.00 -2.11
CA ASN A 222 25.39 -6.31 -2.65
C ASN A 222 24.24 -6.84 -3.55
N SER A 223 24.60 -7.67 -4.54
CA SER A 223 23.62 -8.37 -5.37
C SER A 223 22.95 -9.56 -4.66
N GLN A 224 23.52 -9.99 -3.56
CA GLN A 224 22.96 -11.03 -2.70
C GLN A 224 22.38 -10.38 -1.45
N GLY A 225 21.06 -10.47 -1.26
CA GLY A 225 20.36 -9.84 -0.15
C GLY A 225 20.89 -10.23 1.22
N GLY A 226 21.19 -11.52 1.46
CA GLY A 226 21.77 -11.99 2.72
C GLY A 226 23.13 -11.36 3.05
N LEU A 227 23.98 -11.10 2.05
CA LEU A 227 25.25 -10.41 2.24
C LEU A 227 25.07 -8.90 2.43
N GLU A 228 24.11 -8.31 1.74
CA GLU A 228 23.72 -6.92 1.95
C GLU A 228 23.31 -6.68 3.41
N ILE A 229 22.43 -7.54 3.95
CA ILE A 229 21.93 -7.44 5.32
C ILE A 229 23.03 -7.68 6.35
N SER A 230 23.79 -8.77 6.21
CA SER A 230 24.77 -9.16 7.23
C SER A 230 25.93 -8.17 7.36
N GLY A 231 26.23 -7.40 6.33
CA GLY A 231 27.28 -6.38 6.34
C GLY A 231 26.77 -4.95 6.54
N ASN A 232 25.46 -4.75 6.69
CA ASN A 232 24.88 -3.40 6.75
C ASN A 232 25.17 -2.69 8.07
N THR A 233 25.66 -1.45 8.01
CA THR A 233 26.00 -0.61 9.16
C THR A 233 25.28 0.73 9.17
N SER A 234 24.63 1.11 8.06
CA SER A 234 23.84 2.35 7.96
C SER A 234 22.83 2.25 6.81
N GLY A 235 21.91 3.18 6.76
CA GLY A 235 20.77 3.17 5.85
C GLY A 235 19.60 2.39 6.40
N ARG A 236 18.71 1.94 5.52
CA ARG A 236 17.53 1.17 5.93
C ARG A 236 17.90 -0.09 6.71
N VAL A 237 17.09 -0.42 7.66
CA VAL A 237 17.11 -1.75 8.29
C VAL A 237 16.48 -2.76 7.32
N ALA A 238 16.97 -3.99 7.34
CA ALA A 238 16.45 -5.06 6.49
C ALA A 238 14.93 -5.26 6.71
N ASN A 239 14.18 -5.34 5.63
CA ASN A 239 12.72 -5.47 5.65
C ASN A 239 12.02 -4.38 6.49
N LYS A 240 12.57 -3.16 6.46
CA LYS A 240 12.06 -1.97 7.15
C LYS A 240 12.46 -0.70 6.39
N GLY A 241 12.29 -0.73 5.08
CA GLY A 241 12.57 0.39 4.19
C GLY A 241 11.45 1.41 4.14
N MET A 242 11.11 1.88 2.94
CA MET A 242 10.04 2.86 2.73
C MET A 242 8.69 2.15 2.60
N GLU A 243 7.98 2.05 3.70
CA GLU A 243 6.70 1.34 3.83
C GLU A 243 5.54 2.21 3.33
N GLY A 244 5.37 3.38 3.94
CA GLY A 244 4.24 4.26 3.65
C GLY A 244 4.54 5.29 2.56
N LEU A 245 3.49 5.69 1.84
CA LEU A 245 3.57 6.75 0.84
C LEU A 245 2.31 7.61 0.86
N ALA A 246 2.45 8.94 1.00
CA ALA A 246 1.36 9.88 0.80
C ALA A 246 1.59 10.74 -0.43
N ILE A 247 0.50 11.27 -0.99
CA ILE A 247 0.54 12.34 -1.99
C ILE A 247 -0.25 13.54 -1.47
N SER A 248 0.28 14.76 -1.64
CA SER A 248 -0.46 15.97 -1.29
C SER A 248 -1.75 16.07 -2.11
N PRO A 249 -2.83 16.68 -1.57
CA PRO A 249 -4.10 16.84 -2.29
C PRO A 249 -3.97 17.53 -3.66
N ASP A 250 -3.01 18.43 -3.81
CA ASP A 250 -2.71 19.10 -5.09
C ASP A 250 -1.91 18.22 -6.07
N GLY A 251 -1.43 17.05 -5.63
CA GLY A 251 -0.71 16.08 -6.45
C GLY A 251 0.74 16.44 -6.76
N THR A 252 1.28 17.51 -6.14
CA THR A 252 2.62 18.03 -6.48
C THR A 252 3.74 17.42 -5.65
N THR A 253 3.42 16.83 -4.51
CA THR A 253 4.40 16.36 -3.53
C THR A 253 4.05 14.96 -3.02
N LEU A 254 5.06 14.08 -2.98
CA LEU A 254 4.98 12.80 -2.29
C LEU A 254 5.66 12.88 -0.92
N TYR A 255 5.20 12.08 0.01
CA TYR A 255 5.81 11.90 1.33
C TYR A 255 5.99 10.40 1.59
N GLY A 256 7.24 9.94 1.48
CA GLY A 256 7.60 8.57 1.81
C GLY A 256 7.91 8.42 3.29
N PHE A 257 7.48 7.34 3.91
CA PHE A 257 7.70 7.09 5.32
C PHE A 257 8.44 5.77 5.55
N MET A 258 9.56 5.83 6.25
CA MET A 258 10.33 4.63 6.57
C MET A 258 9.56 3.78 7.60
N GLN A 259 9.62 2.46 7.49
CA GLN A 259 8.97 1.57 8.45
C GLN A 259 9.61 1.70 9.84
N SER A 260 10.94 1.78 9.90
CA SER A 260 11.68 2.01 11.14
C SER A 260 12.76 3.08 10.96
N PRO A 261 13.30 3.62 12.06
CA PRO A 261 14.51 4.44 12.00
C PRO A 261 15.65 3.74 11.25
N LEU A 262 16.47 4.52 10.56
CA LEU A 262 17.68 4.02 9.91
C LEU A 262 18.67 3.44 10.94
N ALA A 263 19.55 2.54 10.51
CA ALA A 263 20.53 1.91 11.40
C ALA A 263 21.37 2.94 12.19
N GLN A 264 21.76 4.05 11.55
CA GLN A 264 22.48 5.15 12.21
C GLN A 264 21.60 6.04 13.12
N ASP A 265 20.27 5.91 13.06
CA ASP A 265 19.31 6.69 13.83
C ASP A 265 18.63 5.90 14.96
N GLY A 266 19.20 4.76 15.30
CA GLY A 266 18.70 3.87 16.37
C GLY A 266 18.21 2.52 15.86
N GLY A 267 18.01 2.35 14.57
CA GLY A 267 17.58 1.10 13.95
C GLY A 267 16.17 0.65 14.35
N ASP A 268 15.87 -0.63 14.15
CA ASP A 268 14.60 -1.22 14.55
C ASP A 268 14.39 -1.10 16.08
N GLY A 269 13.27 -0.51 16.46
CA GLY A 269 12.97 -0.17 17.85
C GLY A 269 13.50 1.20 18.32
N GLY A 270 14.17 1.96 17.46
CA GLY A 270 14.53 3.37 17.69
C GLY A 270 13.31 4.29 17.64
N ARG A 271 13.51 5.57 18.05
CA ARG A 271 12.44 6.59 18.08
C ARG A 271 12.41 7.47 16.84
N ALA A 272 13.59 7.91 16.36
CA ALA A 272 13.70 8.94 15.34
C ALA A 272 13.55 8.35 13.95
N ASN A 273 12.33 8.27 13.46
CA ASN A 273 12.02 7.84 12.10
C ASN A 273 12.07 9.01 11.10
N ARG A 274 11.99 8.74 9.80
CA ARG A 274 12.09 9.73 8.74
C ARG A 274 10.88 9.74 7.83
N ILE A 275 10.38 10.95 7.55
CA ILE A 275 9.45 11.25 6.47
C ILE A 275 10.26 11.94 5.36
N VAL A 276 10.20 11.43 4.15
CA VAL A 276 10.92 11.96 2.98
C VAL A 276 9.93 12.66 2.06
N LYS A 277 10.01 13.97 1.97
CA LYS A 277 9.25 14.78 1.03
C LYS A 277 9.94 14.75 -0.33
N ILE A 278 9.16 14.55 -1.40
CA ILE A 278 9.65 14.45 -2.78
C ILE A 278 8.80 15.36 -3.66
N ASP A 279 9.40 16.33 -4.31
CA ASP A 279 8.72 17.10 -5.35
C ASP A 279 8.53 16.25 -6.62
N VAL A 280 7.32 16.08 -7.07
CA VAL A 280 6.98 15.16 -8.18
C VAL A 280 7.60 15.63 -9.50
N ALA A 281 7.68 16.93 -9.74
CA ALA A 281 8.19 17.48 -10.98
C ALA A 281 9.72 17.38 -11.05
N SER A 282 10.40 17.93 -10.05
CA SER A 282 11.87 18.02 -10.02
C SER A 282 12.54 16.76 -9.48
N GLY A 283 11.90 16.02 -8.58
CA GLY A 283 12.49 14.91 -7.83
C GLY A 283 13.38 15.38 -6.66
N THR A 284 13.36 16.66 -6.31
CA THR A 284 14.10 17.15 -5.14
C THR A 284 13.49 16.64 -3.84
N THR A 285 14.35 16.37 -2.84
CA THR A 285 13.94 15.75 -1.57
C THR A 285 14.31 16.61 -0.38
N GLN A 286 13.50 16.48 0.69
CA GLN A 286 13.76 16.96 2.04
C GLN A 286 13.41 15.85 3.02
N GLU A 287 14.04 15.85 4.19
CA GLU A 287 13.75 14.85 5.22
C GLU A 287 13.24 15.52 6.50
N PHE A 288 12.26 14.91 7.16
CA PHE A 288 11.70 15.37 8.43
C PHE A 288 11.74 14.25 9.45
N ALA A 289 12.02 14.59 10.71
CA ALA A 289 12.03 13.62 11.80
C ALA A 289 10.60 13.34 12.29
N TYR A 290 10.35 12.09 12.64
CA TYR A 290 9.12 11.63 13.29
C TYR A 290 9.47 10.78 14.52
N ASP A 291 8.78 11.04 15.65
CA ASP A 291 8.98 10.29 16.90
C ASP A 291 8.02 9.11 16.99
N ASN A 292 8.50 7.89 16.77
CA ASN A 292 7.72 6.64 16.83
C ASN A 292 7.20 6.28 18.23
N LYS A 293 7.39 7.12 19.24
CA LYS A 293 7.11 6.76 20.62
C LYS A 293 5.63 6.81 20.96
N ILE A 294 5.06 5.68 21.36
CA ILE A 294 3.74 5.56 21.95
C ILE A 294 3.87 5.10 23.41
N GLY A 295 3.54 5.96 24.36
CA GLY A 295 3.70 5.67 25.79
C GLY A 295 5.15 5.41 26.16
N SER A 296 5.48 4.18 26.57
CA SER A 296 6.84 3.77 26.97
C SER A 296 7.58 2.95 25.91
N LYS A 297 6.99 2.72 24.73
CA LYS A 297 7.55 1.90 23.66
C LYS A 297 7.60 2.66 22.35
N ASN A 298 8.40 2.18 21.43
CA ASN A 298 8.50 2.63 20.06
C ASN A 298 7.85 1.58 19.16
N TYR A 299 7.14 2.02 18.14
CA TYR A 299 6.45 1.16 17.18
C TYR A 299 6.89 1.47 15.77
N ASN A 300 6.68 0.52 14.88
CA ASN A 300 6.95 0.71 13.47
C ASN A 300 5.73 1.32 12.78
N SER A 301 6.00 2.11 11.74
CA SER A 301 4.99 2.80 10.95
C SER A 301 4.74 2.03 9.65
N SER A 302 3.48 1.88 9.26
CA SER A 302 3.14 1.13 8.04
C SER A 302 2.56 2.00 6.93
N GLU A 303 1.94 3.13 7.25
CA GLU A 303 1.32 3.96 6.22
C GLU A 303 1.28 5.42 6.63
N ILE A 304 1.25 6.32 5.65
CA ILE A 304 1.07 7.75 5.83
C ILE A 304 0.02 8.27 4.85
N LEU A 305 -0.93 9.10 5.33
CA LEU A 305 -2.00 9.70 4.55
C LEU A 305 -2.01 11.22 4.70
N ALA A 306 -2.10 11.97 3.62
CA ALA A 306 -2.25 13.42 3.67
C ALA A 306 -3.69 13.82 4.04
N ILE A 307 -3.89 14.51 5.16
CA ILE A 307 -5.14 15.21 5.49
C ILE A 307 -5.25 16.47 4.62
N ASN A 308 -4.13 17.17 4.47
CA ASN A 308 -3.95 18.35 3.62
C ASN A 308 -2.47 18.45 3.20
N ASN A 309 -1.99 19.59 2.74
CA ASN A 309 -0.63 19.74 2.20
C ASN A 309 0.49 19.66 3.26
N HIS A 310 0.18 19.68 4.57
CA HIS A 310 1.17 19.66 5.65
C HIS A 310 0.79 18.78 6.86
N GLU A 311 -0.45 18.35 6.97
CA GLU A 311 -0.92 17.48 8.05
C GLU A 311 -1.19 16.07 7.51
N PHE A 312 -0.77 15.06 8.30
CA PHE A 312 -0.84 13.66 7.89
C PHE A 312 -1.37 12.79 9.02
N LEU A 313 -1.97 11.66 8.66
CA LEU A 313 -2.20 10.52 9.53
C LEU A 313 -1.10 9.49 9.30
N VAL A 314 -0.52 8.98 10.37
CA VAL A 314 0.47 7.91 10.37
C VAL A 314 -0.12 6.69 11.05
N LEU A 315 -0.06 5.54 10.39
CA LEU A 315 -0.48 4.25 10.94
C LEU A 315 0.69 3.60 11.69
N GLU A 316 0.59 3.57 13.01
CA GLU A 316 1.54 2.87 13.88
C GLU A 316 0.92 1.58 14.44
N ARG A 317 1.65 0.51 14.38
CA ARG A 317 1.18 -0.80 14.80
C ARG A 317 2.26 -1.69 15.41
N ASP A 318 1.82 -2.66 16.20
CA ASP A 318 2.60 -3.86 16.50
C ASP A 318 2.38 -4.94 15.41
N GLY A 319 3.25 -5.94 15.39
CA GLY A 319 3.13 -7.13 14.53
C GLY A 319 2.19 -8.21 15.08
N LYS A 320 1.34 -7.92 16.08
CA LYS A 320 0.50 -8.89 16.77
C LYS A 320 -0.88 -9.04 16.12
N GLY A 321 -1.39 -10.28 16.08
CA GLY A 321 -2.68 -10.65 15.53
C GLY A 321 -2.63 -11.98 14.79
N PRO A 322 -3.69 -12.37 14.04
CA PRO A 322 -3.64 -13.49 13.10
C PRO A 322 -2.42 -13.37 12.17
N GLY A 323 -1.67 -14.45 12.07
CA GLY A 323 -0.39 -14.50 11.35
C GLY A 323 0.81 -14.72 12.28
N ASP A 324 0.89 -14.03 13.42
CA ASP A 324 1.94 -14.25 14.42
C ASP A 324 1.50 -15.12 15.61
N GLY A 325 0.23 -15.53 15.64
CA GLY A 325 -0.33 -16.40 16.69
C GLY A 325 -0.64 -15.69 18.01
N SER A 326 -0.62 -14.36 18.06
CA SER A 326 -0.93 -13.55 19.23
C SER A 326 -2.15 -12.65 19.04
N ASN A 327 -2.47 -11.83 20.02
CA ASN A 327 -3.57 -10.87 19.96
C ASN A 327 -3.05 -9.47 19.70
N ALA A 328 -3.73 -8.72 18.83
CA ALA A 328 -3.41 -7.32 18.55
C ALA A 328 -3.39 -6.48 19.84
N ALA A 329 -2.42 -5.59 19.98
CA ALA A 329 -2.28 -4.72 21.14
C ALA A 329 -2.24 -3.24 20.77
N ILE A 330 -1.54 -2.87 19.70
CA ILE A 330 -1.45 -1.48 19.21
C ILE A 330 -1.76 -1.45 17.72
N LYS A 331 -2.82 -0.72 17.36
CA LYS A 331 -3.22 -0.36 15.99
C LYS A 331 -3.79 1.04 16.07
N GLN A 332 -3.00 2.06 15.74
CA GLN A 332 -3.35 3.46 16.00
C GLN A 332 -3.01 4.36 14.82
N LEU A 333 -3.84 5.38 14.59
CA LEU A 333 -3.56 6.47 13.66
C LEU A 333 -3.19 7.72 14.47
N TRP A 334 -2.02 8.24 14.18
CA TRP A 334 -1.49 9.45 14.79
C TRP A 334 -1.46 10.58 13.79
N LYS A 335 -1.90 11.76 14.23
CA LYS A 335 -1.83 12.98 13.42
C LYS A 335 -0.50 13.67 13.65
N VAL A 336 0.19 14.02 12.56
CA VAL A 336 1.41 14.85 12.56
C VAL A 336 1.21 16.05 11.66
N ASP A 337 1.70 17.22 12.11
CA ASP A 337 1.72 18.46 11.34
C ASP A 337 3.18 18.80 11.03
N LEU A 338 3.54 18.83 9.76
CA LEU A 338 4.88 19.17 9.28
C LEU A 338 5.03 20.67 8.94
N ALA A 339 4.01 21.52 9.24
CA ALA A 339 4.16 22.96 9.09
C ALA A 339 5.26 23.49 10.01
N GLY A 340 6.29 24.09 9.43
CA GLY A 340 7.45 24.59 10.17
C GLY A 340 8.47 23.52 10.59
N ALA A 341 8.29 22.26 10.16
CA ALA A 341 9.26 21.18 10.39
C ALA A 341 10.64 21.55 9.83
N THR A 342 11.67 21.20 10.57
CA THR A 342 13.05 21.45 10.14
C THR A 342 13.48 20.37 9.13
N ASP A 343 14.08 20.79 8.02
CA ASP A 343 14.75 19.86 7.11
C ASP A 343 15.98 19.26 7.80
N ILE A 344 15.96 17.97 8.04
CA ILE A 344 17.02 17.20 8.70
C ILE A 344 17.94 16.48 7.71
N THR A 345 17.83 16.76 6.40
CA THR A 345 18.70 16.16 5.38
C THR A 345 20.17 16.33 5.79
N GLY A 346 20.91 15.23 5.81
CA GLY A 346 22.31 15.22 6.24
C GLY A 346 22.54 15.15 7.76
N LEU A 347 21.50 15.21 8.60
CA LEU A 347 21.62 14.91 10.03
C LEU A 347 21.51 13.41 10.27
N SER A 348 22.10 12.91 11.37
CA SER A 348 22.00 11.52 11.80
C SER A 348 22.08 11.42 13.31
N GLY A 349 21.60 10.26 13.82
CA GLY A 349 21.56 9.95 15.25
C GLY A 349 20.25 10.35 15.92
N GLU A 350 19.61 9.42 16.62
CA GLU A 350 18.28 9.56 17.23
C GLU A 350 18.12 10.87 18.03
N ALA A 351 19.03 11.14 18.95
CA ALA A 351 18.93 12.32 19.79
C ALA A 351 19.04 13.64 19.00
N ASN A 352 19.88 13.66 17.96
CA ASN A 352 20.08 14.81 17.12
C ASN A 352 18.85 15.09 16.25
N LEU A 353 18.25 14.05 15.66
CA LEU A 353 17.05 14.18 14.85
C LEU A 353 15.86 14.68 15.67
N LEU A 354 15.62 14.11 16.85
CA LEU A 354 14.52 14.52 17.73
C LEU A 354 14.71 15.95 18.25
N ALA A 355 15.95 16.38 18.53
CA ALA A 355 16.24 17.74 18.93
C ALA A 355 16.00 18.77 17.82
N ASN A 356 16.01 18.35 16.55
CA ASN A 356 15.83 19.20 15.38
C ASN A 356 14.49 18.94 14.66
N GLN A 357 13.52 18.28 15.28
CA GLN A 357 12.24 17.93 14.67
C GLN A 357 11.48 19.17 14.14
N GLY A 358 11.47 20.26 14.88
CA GLY A 358 10.95 21.57 14.44
C GLY A 358 9.43 21.66 14.27
N HIS A 359 8.68 20.60 14.57
CA HIS A 359 7.22 20.55 14.50
C HIS A 359 6.62 20.05 15.82
N PRO A 360 5.32 20.28 16.09
CA PRO A 360 4.64 19.79 17.28
C PRO A 360 4.70 18.26 17.39
N ALA A 361 4.62 17.75 18.63
CA ALA A 361 4.45 16.33 18.85
C ALA A 361 3.15 15.82 18.19
N SER A 362 3.20 14.61 17.63
CA SER A 362 2.02 13.96 17.06
C SER A 362 0.95 13.71 18.13
N SER A 363 -0.31 13.68 17.70
CA SER A 363 -1.47 13.44 18.56
C SER A 363 -2.27 12.24 18.07
N LEU A 364 -2.83 11.47 19.01
CA LEU A 364 -3.67 10.33 18.67
C LEU A 364 -4.94 10.82 17.96
N PHE A 365 -5.16 10.36 16.73
CA PHE A 365 -6.40 10.58 16.00
C PHE A 365 -7.40 9.44 16.26
N LEU A 366 -6.97 8.18 16.15
CA LEU A 366 -7.85 7.03 16.28
C LEU A 366 -7.11 5.82 16.86
N ASP A 367 -7.66 5.21 17.89
CA ASP A 367 -7.32 3.85 18.30
C ASP A 367 -8.19 2.85 17.53
N ILE A 368 -7.62 2.31 16.44
CA ILE A 368 -8.30 1.37 15.54
C ILE A 368 -8.69 0.09 16.31
N ARG A 369 -7.79 -0.41 17.15
CA ARG A 369 -8.06 -1.61 17.96
C ARG A 369 -9.27 -1.40 18.88
N ALA A 370 -9.33 -0.27 19.59
CA ALA A 370 -10.46 0.06 20.46
C ALA A 370 -11.77 0.18 19.68
N LEU A 371 -11.72 0.83 18.49
CA LEU A 371 -12.89 0.96 17.61
C LEU A 371 -13.37 -0.41 17.10
N LEU A 372 -12.47 -1.28 16.65
CA LEU A 372 -12.82 -2.62 16.17
C LEU A 372 -13.40 -3.47 17.29
N ASN A 373 -12.82 -3.41 18.49
CA ASN A 373 -13.34 -4.12 19.67
C ASN A 373 -14.76 -3.65 20.06
N ALA A 374 -15.01 -2.35 20.01
CA ALA A 374 -16.35 -1.79 20.25
C ALA A 374 -17.40 -2.30 19.23
N ASN A 375 -16.94 -2.74 18.05
CA ASN A 375 -17.77 -3.32 16.98
C ASN A 375 -17.66 -4.86 16.91
N SER A 376 -17.34 -5.52 18.02
CA SER A 376 -17.31 -6.99 18.18
C SER A 376 -16.22 -7.70 17.35
N ILE A 377 -15.19 -6.97 16.88
CA ILE A 377 -13.99 -7.56 16.27
C ILE A 377 -12.93 -7.62 17.35
N THR A 378 -12.76 -8.80 17.95
CA THR A 378 -11.83 -9.00 19.07
C THR A 378 -10.37 -8.94 18.64
N ASP A 379 -9.46 -8.72 19.59
CA ASP A 379 -8.00 -8.65 19.35
C ASP A 379 -7.45 -9.86 18.59
N ALA A 380 -8.02 -11.03 18.80
CA ALA A 380 -7.67 -12.27 18.09
C ALA A 380 -8.10 -12.26 16.60
N ASN A 381 -8.93 -11.32 16.16
CA ASN A 381 -9.43 -11.20 14.79
C ASN A 381 -8.93 -9.94 14.07
N ILE A 382 -8.20 -9.07 14.76
CA ILE A 382 -7.57 -7.89 14.18
C ILE A 382 -6.25 -8.32 13.54
N PRO A 383 -6.05 -8.12 12.22
CA PRO A 383 -4.86 -8.58 11.53
C PRO A 383 -3.55 -8.10 12.17
N SER A 384 -2.51 -8.94 12.13
CA SER A 384 -1.17 -8.58 12.58
C SER A 384 -0.60 -7.43 11.75
N LYS A 385 -0.73 -7.53 10.43
CA LYS A 385 -0.30 -6.54 9.46
C LYS A 385 -1.52 -5.78 8.90
N LEU A 386 -1.96 -4.76 9.63
CA LEU A 386 -2.86 -3.73 9.11
C LEU A 386 -1.97 -2.63 8.55
N GLU A 387 -1.89 -2.49 7.23
CA GLU A 387 -0.85 -1.71 6.56
C GLU A 387 -1.44 -0.68 5.60
N GLY A 388 -2.06 -1.10 4.51
CA GLY A 388 -2.57 -0.17 3.51
C GLY A 388 -3.72 0.68 4.03
N ALA A 389 -3.68 1.98 3.71
CA ALA A 389 -4.77 2.89 4.03
C ALA A 389 -5.01 3.92 2.91
N ALA A 390 -6.27 4.33 2.73
CA ALA A 390 -6.65 5.39 1.80
C ALA A 390 -7.92 6.09 2.26
N PHE A 391 -8.01 7.39 2.02
CA PHE A 391 -9.30 8.07 2.06
C PHE A 391 -10.12 7.68 0.83
N GLY A 392 -11.45 7.60 0.96
CA GLY A 392 -12.37 7.28 -0.12
C GLY A 392 -13.43 8.34 -0.31
N ASP A 393 -14.46 8.02 -1.12
CA ASP A 393 -15.60 8.90 -1.32
C ASP A 393 -16.39 9.06 -0.02
N ASP A 394 -17.03 10.21 0.13
CA ASP A 394 -17.94 10.47 1.24
C ASP A 394 -19.16 9.54 1.16
N VAL A 395 -19.64 9.12 2.33
CA VAL A 395 -20.86 8.32 2.45
C VAL A 395 -21.93 9.05 3.24
N ILE A 396 -23.20 8.84 2.87
CA ILE A 396 -24.34 9.41 3.57
C ILE A 396 -25.00 8.32 4.43
N VAL A 397 -25.09 8.58 5.73
CA VAL A 397 -25.78 7.72 6.68
C VAL A 397 -26.87 8.53 7.39
N GLY A 398 -28.13 8.27 7.08
CA GLY A 398 -29.26 9.09 7.54
C GLY A 398 -29.16 10.50 7.00
N ALA A 399 -29.07 11.50 7.87
CA ALA A 399 -28.91 12.91 7.51
C ALA A 399 -27.46 13.41 7.58
N ASN A 400 -26.48 12.53 7.82
CA ASN A 400 -25.09 12.89 8.02
C ASN A 400 -24.22 12.43 6.85
N THR A 401 -23.31 13.28 6.42
CA THR A 401 -22.20 12.95 5.52
C THR A 401 -20.97 12.62 6.36
N PHE A 402 -20.25 11.55 5.98
CA PHE A 402 -19.00 11.13 6.59
C PHE A 402 -17.94 10.99 5.51
N HIS A 403 -16.75 11.48 5.79
CA HIS A 403 -15.54 11.09 5.06
C HIS A 403 -15.24 9.64 5.35
N THR A 404 -14.68 8.92 4.41
CA THR A 404 -14.30 7.52 4.60
C THR A 404 -12.79 7.34 4.65
N LEU A 405 -12.37 6.46 5.54
CA LEU A 405 -11.02 5.93 5.64
C LEU A 405 -11.10 4.41 5.46
N VAL A 406 -10.43 3.89 4.46
CA VAL A 406 -10.35 2.45 4.17
C VAL A 406 -9.00 1.95 4.64
N LEU A 407 -8.99 0.88 5.43
CA LEU A 407 -7.81 0.17 5.88
C LEU A 407 -7.79 -1.23 5.28
N ALA A 408 -6.63 -1.71 4.88
CA ALA A 408 -6.42 -3.05 4.35
C ALA A 408 -5.33 -3.79 5.14
N ASN A 409 -5.34 -5.12 5.10
CA ASN A 409 -4.28 -5.92 5.70
C ASN A 409 -3.47 -6.65 4.63
N ASP A 410 -2.18 -6.73 4.85
CA ASP A 410 -1.35 -7.78 4.27
C ASP A 410 -1.54 -9.07 5.07
N ASN A 411 -1.68 -10.20 4.39
CA ASN A 411 -1.78 -11.52 5.02
C ASN A 411 -0.56 -12.41 4.72
N ASP A 412 0.57 -11.81 4.30
CA ASP A 412 1.84 -12.50 4.02
C ASP A 412 1.68 -13.72 3.09
N PHE A 413 0.66 -13.76 2.26
CA PHE A 413 0.31 -14.91 1.44
C PHE A 413 0.08 -16.21 2.22
N THR A 414 -0.08 -16.16 3.54
CA THR A 414 -0.26 -17.32 4.39
C THR A 414 -1.73 -17.54 4.81
N SER A 415 -2.14 -18.80 4.92
CA SER A 415 -3.49 -19.14 5.38
C SER A 415 -3.71 -18.85 6.86
N VAL A 416 -2.66 -18.85 7.67
CA VAL A 416 -2.74 -18.60 9.13
C VAL A 416 -3.06 -17.13 9.43
N ALA A 417 -2.73 -16.21 8.55
CA ALA A 417 -3.10 -14.80 8.68
C ALA A 417 -4.56 -14.53 8.26
N GLY A 418 -5.23 -15.51 7.67
CA GLY A 418 -6.61 -15.41 7.19
C GLY A 418 -6.73 -14.72 5.84
N ASP A 419 -7.95 -14.22 5.56
CA ASP A 419 -8.26 -13.57 4.28
C ASP A 419 -7.81 -12.11 4.26
N ASN A 420 -7.69 -11.55 3.04
CA ASN A 420 -7.59 -10.10 2.86
C ASN A 420 -8.86 -9.42 3.40
N LYS A 421 -8.68 -8.41 4.23
CA LYS A 421 -9.75 -7.67 4.88
C LYS A 421 -9.62 -6.19 4.58
N PHE A 422 -10.76 -5.56 4.36
CA PHE A 422 -10.87 -4.11 4.25
C PHE A 422 -11.79 -3.60 5.35
N PHE A 423 -11.39 -2.59 6.08
CA PHE A 423 -12.19 -1.93 7.10
C PHE A 423 -12.49 -0.51 6.63
N VAL A 424 -13.76 -0.14 6.58
CA VAL A 424 -14.15 1.23 6.22
C VAL A 424 -14.64 1.95 7.46
N ILE A 425 -14.05 3.10 7.73
CA ILE A 425 -14.28 3.92 8.91
C ILE A 425 -14.83 5.27 8.45
N GLY A 426 -15.98 5.69 8.98
CA GLY A 426 -16.54 7.01 8.75
C GLY A 426 -16.05 8.01 9.81
N PHE A 427 -15.64 9.22 9.39
CA PHE A 427 -15.25 10.31 10.28
C PHE A 427 -15.77 11.67 9.76
N LYS A 428 -15.67 12.72 10.57
CA LYS A 428 -16.05 14.10 10.23
C LYS A 428 -14.87 15.04 10.46
N ASP A 429 -14.89 16.22 9.87
CA ASP A 429 -13.89 17.26 10.13
C ASP A 429 -13.67 17.55 11.61
N ALA A 430 -14.76 17.51 12.40
CA ALA A 430 -14.68 17.71 13.85
C ALA A 430 -13.77 16.70 14.57
N ASP A 431 -13.62 15.50 14.02
CA ASP A 431 -12.77 14.43 14.57
C ASP A 431 -11.27 14.69 14.33
N LEU A 432 -10.93 15.57 13.38
CA LEU A 432 -9.55 15.93 13.04
C LEU A 432 -8.94 16.99 14.01
N GLY A 433 -9.69 17.39 15.05
CA GLY A 433 -9.16 18.28 16.08
C GLY A 433 -8.76 19.67 15.57
N GLY A 434 -9.52 20.21 14.63
CA GLY A 434 -9.32 21.54 14.05
C GLY A 434 -8.58 21.58 12.72
N SER A 435 -8.10 20.44 12.22
CA SER A 435 -7.56 20.31 10.86
C SER A 435 -8.71 20.32 9.84
N ILE A 436 -8.42 20.83 8.65
CA ILE A 436 -9.35 20.78 7.51
C ILE A 436 -8.92 19.65 6.59
N TYR A 437 -9.83 18.71 6.35
CA TYR A 437 -9.61 17.67 5.36
C TYR A 437 -9.75 18.23 3.94
N LEU A 438 -8.72 18.04 3.15
CA LEU A 438 -8.70 18.37 1.74
C LEU A 438 -8.58 17.06 0.93
N PRO A 439 -9.66 16.55 0.32
CA PRO A 439 -9.58 15.34 -0.45
C PRO A 439 -8.71 15.52 -1.69
N GLN A 440 -7.94 14.50 -2.04
CA GLN A 440 -7.28 14.42 -3.33
C GLN A 440 -8.33 14.28 -4.44
N SER A 441 -8.25 15.10 -5.46
CA SER A 441 -9.10 14.98 -6.66
C SER A 441 -8.39 14.10 -7.69
N VAL A 442 -8.84 12.86 -7.84
CA VAL A 442 -8.32 11.92 -8.84
C VAL A 442 -9.24 11.90 -10.05
N ALA A 443 -8.69 12.24 -11.23
CA ALA A 443 -9.45 12.14 -12.48
C ALA A 443 -9.76 10.67 -12.79
N THR A 444 -11.00 10.39 -13.13
CA THR A 444 -11.42 9.05 -13.56
C THR A 444 -10.87 8.75 -14.94
N ILE A 445 -10.20 7.62 -15.10
CA ILE A 445 -9.82 7.11 -16.41
C ILE A 445 -10.90 6.13 -16.85
N PRO A 446 -11.56 6.36 -18.02
CA PRO A 446 -12.48 5.38 -18.56
C PRO A 446 -11.73 4.06 -18.83
N GLU A 447 -12.33 2.95 -18.43
CA GLU A 447 -11.73 1.63 -18.68
C GLU A 447 -11.65 1.35 -20.19
N PRO A 448 -10.68 0.51 -20.65
CA PRO A 448 -10.51 0.19 -22.07
C PRO A 448 -11.79 -0.30 -22.74
N GLU A 449 -12.65 -1.00 -22.00
CA GLU A 449 -13.96 -1.48 -22.47
C GLU A 449 -14.91 -0.33 -22.80
N THR A 450 -14.85 0.77 -22.07
CA THR A 450 -15.64 1.97 -22.33
C THR A 450 -15.25 2.60 -23.69
N TYR A 451 -13.96 2.64 -23.99
CA TYR A 451 -13.48 3.11 -25.30
C TYR A 451 -13.88 2.13 -26.42
N ALA A 452 -13.77 0.82 -26.19
CA ALA A 452 -14.19 -0.18 -27.16
C ALA A 452 -15.71 -0.10 -27.44
N MET A 453 -16.53 0.06 -26.41
CA MET A 453 -17.98 0.29 -26.53
C MET A 453 -18.31 1.59 -27.27
N PHE A 454 -17.58 2.67 -26.98
CA PHE A 454 -17.77 3.97 -27.64
C PHE A 454 -17.38 3.89 -29.12
N VAL A 455 -16.24 3.31 -29.45
CA VAL A 455 -15.81 3.11 -30.87
C VAL A 455 -16.75 2.15 -31.58
N GLY A 456 -17.18 1.06 -30.95
CA GLY A 456 -18.17 0.14 -31.47
C GLY A 456 -19.52 0.81 -31.74
N GLY A 457 -19.98 1.65 -30.81
CA GLY A 457 -21.20 2.45 -30.96
C GLY A 457 -21.12 3.47 -32.10
N LEU A 458 -20.00 4.17 -32.22
CA LEU A 458 -19.75 5.09 -33.34
C LEU A 458 -19.68 4.36 -34.71
N GLY A 459 -19.02 3.19 -34.72
CA GLY A 459 -18.95 2.32 -35.88
C GLY A 459 -20.35 1.87 -36.35
N LEU A 460 -21.18 1.45 -35.40
CA LEU A 460 -22.57 1.04 -35.68
C LEU A 460 -23.42 2.20 -36.21
N MET A 461 -23.30 3.38 -35.59
CA MET A 461 -24.00 4.59 -36.07
C MET A 461 -23.55 5.00 -37.48
N GLY A 462 -22.24 4.94 -37.76
CA GLY A 462 -21.68 5.18 -39.08
C GLY A 462 -22.22 4.21 -40.13
N PHE A 463 -22.33 2.92 -39.79
CA PHE A 463 -22.89 1.89 -40.65
C PHE A 463 -24.37 2.11 -40.95
N ILE A 464 -25.17 2.47 -39.94
CA ILE A 464 -26.60 2.78 -40.09
C ILE A 464 -26.80 4.04 -40.95
N ALA A 465 -25.99 5.09 -40.74
CA ALA A 465 -26.05 6.33 -41.54
C ALA A 465 -25.71 6.08 -43.03
N ARG A 466 -24.75 5.17 -43.28
CA ARG A 466 -24.39 4.79 -44.65
C ARG A 466 -25.50 4.02 -45.37
N ARG A 467 -26.20 3.11 -44.66
CA ARG A 467 -27.36 2.39 -45.22
C ARG A 467 -28.54 3.31 -45.59
N ARG A 468 -28.76 4.40 -44.83
CA ARG A 468 -29.84 5.37 -45.12
C ARG A 468 -29.54 6.26 -46.33
N LYS A 469 -28.30 6.36 -46.80
CA LYS A 469 -27.93 7.12 -47.99
C LYS A 469 -27.99 6.31 -49.29
N THR A 470 -28.18 5.00 -49.21
CA THR A 470 -28.21 4.09 -50.38
C THR A 470 -29.59 3.50 -50.63
N SER A 471 -30.59 3.96 -49.92
CA SER A 471 -32.04 3.77 -50.17
C SER A 471 -32.67 5.16 -50.39
#